data_c5df51078dc4262cc99ed0485d5a30d5
#
_entry.id   c5df51078dc4262cc99ed0485d5a30d5
#
_cell.length_a   1.000
_cell.length_b   1.000
_cell.length_c   1.000
_cell.angle_alpha   90.00
_cell.angle_beta   90.00
_cell.angle_gamma   90.00
#
_symmetry.space_group_name_H-M   'P 1'
#
loop_
_entity.id
_entity.type
_entity.pdbx_description
1 polymer ?
#
loop_
_entity_poly.entity_id
_entity_poly.type
_entity_poly.pdbx_seq_one_letter_code
_entity_poly.pdbx_strand_id
1 'polypeptide(L)'
;MHRWLVVNAWLIAGAVNASPCTGVDRTLTGTQKYAWAPVIAKQLHVANVDVMQVFRDGDWRVIYVDTHVSDNGFLFYRNDPLHSTYINAWAGWATKDEEASIGQWVQQNVPGIPTHLAKCFAWHVTQDRDM
;
A
#
# COMPACT_ATOMS: atom_id res chain seq x y z
N MET A 1 35.81 46.68 -17.05
CA MET A 1 34.44 46.26 -17.28
C MET A 1 34.37 44.77 -17.09
N HIS A 2 33.80 44.36 -16.00
CA HIS A 2 33.70 42.92 -15.70
C HIS A 2 32.29 42.49 -15.99
N ARG A 3 32.18 41.67 -16.98
CA ARG A 3 30.93 40.92 -17.18
C ARG A 3 30.94 39.72 -16.26
N TRP A 4 30.10 39.78 -15.29
CA TRP A 4 29.80 38.61 -14.51
C TRP A 4 28.86 37.75 -15.31
N LEU A 5 29.38 36.64 -15.81
CA LEU A 5 28.54 35.55 -16.24
C LEU A 5 28.01 34.91 -14.98
N VAL A 6 26.81 35.27 -14.61
CA VAL A 6 26.04 34.46 -13.69
C VAL A 6 25.71 33.16 -14.45
N VAL A 7 26.55 32.20 -14.28
CA VAL A 7 26.18 30.83 -14.62
C VAL A 7 25.11 30.48 -13.60
N ASN A 8 23.87 30.70 -13.98
CA ASN A 8 22.78 30.02 -13.32
C ASN A 8 22.99 28.55 -13.58
N ALA A 9 23.68 27.90 -12.66
CA ALA A 9 23.61 26.47 -12.55
C ALA A 9 22.15 26.19 -12.20
N TRP A 10 21.35 25.99 -13.22
CA TRP A 10 20.08 25.35 -13.05
C TRP A 10 20.39 23.93 -12.60
N LEU A 11 20.42 23.77 -11.30
CA LEU A 11 20.13 22.49 -10.74
C LEU A 11 18.68 22.21 -11.13
N ILE A 12 18.52 21.71 -12.33
CA ILE A 12 17.36 20.90 -12.60
C ILE A 12 17.61 19.65 -11.75
N ALA A 13 17.24 19.75 -10.48
CA ALA A 13 16.81 18.58 -9.79
C ALA A 13 15.73 18.03 -10.69
N GLY A 14 16.06 17.04 -11.51
CA GLY A 14 15.07 16.30 -12.26
C GLY A 14 13.98 16.02 -11.27
N ALA A 15 12.74 16.41 -11.57
CA ALA A 15 11.62 16.13 -10.72
C ALA A 15 11.61 14.62 -10.55
N VAL A 16 12.29 14.13 -9.51
CA VAL A 16 12.07 12.79 -9.01
C VAL A 16 10.65 12.88 -8.50
N ASN A 17 9.70 12.46 -9.34
CA ASN A 17 8.34 12.22 -8.89
C ASN A 17 8.46 11.15 -7.82
N ALA A 18 8.59 11.60 -6.57
CA ALA A 18 8.55 10.71 -5.44
C ALA A 18 7.23 9.95 -5.54
N SER A 19 7.32 8.63 -5.57
CA SER A 19 6.16 7.76 -5.50
C SER A 19 5.30 8.17 -4.30
N PRO A 20 3.96 8.11 -4.39
CA PRO A 20 3.08 8.28 -3.23
C PRO A 20 3.41 7.33 -2.08
N CYS A 21 4.18 6.28 -2.34
CA CYS A 21 4.61 5.31 -1.33
C CYS A 21 5.87 5.70 -0.57
N THR A 22 6.49 6.86 -0.86
CA THR A 22 7.63 7.36 -0.08
C THR A 22 7.24 7.48 1.40
N GLY A 23 8.02 6.86 2.29
CA GLY A 23 7.74 6.85 3.71
C GLY A 23 6.76 5.77 4.18
N VAL A 24 6.16 5.02 3.29
CA VAL A 24 5.39 3.82 3.63
C VAL A 24 6.34 2.65 3.83
N ASP A 25 6.25 1.98 4.98
CA ASP A 25 7.10 0.85 5.30
C ASP A 25 6.56 -0.42 4.62
N ARG A 26 7.40 -1.01 3.77
CA ARG A 26 7.11 -2.24 3.04
C ARG A 26 7.79 -3.47 3.63
N THR A 27 8.47 -3.34 4.77
CA THR A 27 9.23 -4.42 5.40
C THR A 27 8.28 -5.51 5.90
N LEU A 28 8.45 -6.71 5.38
CA LEU A 28 7.70 -7.90 5.76
C LEU A 28 8.68 -9.00 6.14
N THR A 29 8.73 -9.34 7.42
CA THR A 29 9.62 -10.39 7.95
C THR A 29 8.98 -11.76 7.86
N GLY A 30 9.81 -12.82 7.85
CA GLY A 30 9.32 -14.20 7.95
C GLY A 30 8.52 -14.45 9.23
N THR A 31 8.92 -13.85 10.33
CA THR A 31 8.20 -13.92 11.61
C THR A 31 6.80 -13.33 11.51
N GLN A 32 6.66 -12.18 10.85
CA GLN A 32 5.35 -11.57 10.62
C GLN A 32 4.46 -12.43 9.73
N LYS A 33 4.99 -12.94 8.61
CA LYS A 33 4.26 -13.86 7.73
C LYS A 33 3.72 -15.06 8.48
N TYR A 34 4.58 -15.69 9.27
CA TYR A 34 4.23 -16.88 10.04
C TYR A 34 3.17 -16.59 11.11
N ALA A 35 3.30 -15.45 11.82
CA ALA A 35 2.37 -15.07 12.86
C ALA A 35 1.01 -14.61 12.32
N TRP A 36 0.99 -13.87 11.21
CA TRP A 36 -0.23 -13.30 10.65
C TRP A 36 -1.05 -14.28 9.84
N ALA A 37 -0.43 -15.21 9.11
CA ALA A 37 -1.12 -16.07 8.19
C ALA A 37 -2.29 -16.86 8.81
N PRO A 38 -2.12 -17.57 9.94
CA PRO A 38 -3.22 -18.32 10.53
C PRO A 38 -4.33 -17.43 11.09
N VAL A 39 -4.01 -16.26 11.59
CA VAL A 39 -4.99 -15.31 12.13
C VAL A 39 -5.82 -14.72 10.99
N ILE A 40 -5.17 -14.30 9.91
CA ILE A 40 -5.85 -13.76 8.73
C ILE A 40 -6.73 -14.83 8.08
N ALA A 41 -6.23 -16.05 7.95
CA ALA A 41 -7.02 -17.17 7.42
C ALA A 41 -8.31 -17.38 8.21
N LYS A 42 -8.22 -17.31 9.53
CA LYS A 42 -9.40 -17.42 10.41
C LYS A 42 -10.37 -16.26 10.22
N GLN A 43 -9.86 -15.02 10.10
CA GLN A 43 -10.70 -13.85 9.86
C GLN A 43 -11.43 -13.93 8.52
N LEU A 44 -10.80 -14.49 7.49
CA LEU A 44 -11.35 -14.66 6.15
C LEU A 44 -12.19 -15.96 6.00
N HIS A 45 -12.21 -16.81 7.00
CA HIS A 45 -12.90 -18.13 6.96
C HIS A 45 -12.38 -19.03 5.82
N VAL A 46 -11.05 -19.05 5.63
CA VAL A 46 -10.38 -19.92 4.67
C VAL A 46 -9.39 -20.84 5.39
N ALA A 47 -8.98 -21.93 4.73
CA ALA A 47 -8.11 -22.92 5.34
C ALA A 47 -6.71 -22.36 5.64
N ASN A 48 -6.14 -21.61 4.71
CA ASN A 48 -4.83 -20.99 4.86
C ASN A 48 -4.67 -19.78 3.94
N VAL A 49 -3.73 -18.92 4.25
CA VAL A 49 -3.34 -17.79 3.41
C VAL A 49 -1.82 -17.69 3.34
N ASP A 50 -1.31 -17.15 2.25
CA ASP A 50 0.05 -16.63 2.17
C ASP A 50 0.02 -15.11 2.29
N VAL A 51 0.81 -14.57 3.21
CA VAL A 51 1.00 -13.12 3.34
C VAL A 51 2.09 -12.71 2.37
N MET A 52 1.74 -11.88 1.39
CA MET A 52 2.59 -11.57 0.25
C MET A 52 3.33 -10.25 0.40
N GLN A 53 2.63 -9.22 0.87
CA GLN A 53 3.15 -7.86 0.98
C GLN A 53 2.50 -7.12 2.14
N VAL A 54 3.18 -6.10 2.66
CA VAL A 54 2.64 -5.16 3.64
C VAL A 54 2.99 -3.73 3.25
N PHE A 55 2.06 -2.84 3.51
CA PHE A 55 2.21 -1.39 3.41
C PHE A 55 1.83 -0.82 4.78
N ARG A 56 2.79 -0.26 5.49
CA ARG A 56 2.58 0.28 6.83
C ARG A 56 2.81 1.76 6.88
N ASP A 57 1.86 2.46 7.51
CA ASP A 57 1.97 3.88 7.84
C ASP A 57 1.44 4.07 9.27
N GLY A 58 2.34 4.27 10.22
CA GLY A 58 1.99 4.31 11.64
C GLY A 58 1.32 3.02 12.11
N ASP A 59 0.13 3.14 12.68
CA ASP A 59 -0.66 1.99 13.15
C ASP A 59 -1.42 1.28 12.01
N TRP A 60 -1.50 1.89 10.85
CA TRP A 60 -2.25 1.37 9.72
C TRP A 60 -1.43 0.43 8.87
N ARG A 61 -2.08 -0.62 8.38
CA ARG A 61 -1.48 -1.59 7.48
C ARG A 61 -2.44 -1.96 6.36
N VAL A 62 -1.89 -2.10 5.16
CA VAL A 62 -2.55 -2.79 4.04
C VAL A 62 -1.76 -4.07 3.80
N ILE A 63 -2.42 -5.20 3.88
CA ILE A 63 -1.77 -6.52 3.78
C ILE A 63 -2.30 -7.26 2.58
N TYR A 64 -1.40 -7.62 1.66
CA TYR A 64 -1.72 -8.39 0.47
C TYR A 64 -1.61 -9.87 0.73
N VAL A 65 -2.67 -10.62 0.46
CA VAL A 65 -2.75 -12.04 0.76
C VAL A 65 -3.24 -12.86 -0.44
N ASP A 66 -2.74 -14.08 -0.53
CA ASP A 66 -3.26 -15.13 -1.39
C ASP A 66 -4.05 -16.12 -0.53
N THR A 67 -5.33 -16.28 -0.82
CA THR A 67 -6.22 -17.20 -0.09
C THR A 67 -6.28 -18.57 -0.73
N HIS A 68 -5.72 -18.76 -1.92
CA HIS A 68 -5.75 -19.99 -2.71
C HIS A 68 -7.14 -20.42 -3.20
N VAL A 69 -8.18 -19.65 -2.91
CA VAL A 69 -9.59 -19.98 -3.28
C VAL A 69 -10.28 -18.86 -4.06
N SER A 70 -9.64 -17.70 -4.16
CA SER A 70 -10.18 -16.52 -4.86
C SER A 70 -9.04 -15.64 -5.34
N ASP A 71 -9.36 -14.50 -5.98
CA ASP A 71 -8.36 -13.47 -6.31
C ASP A 71 -7.62 -13.02 -5.08
N ASN A 72 -6.31 -12.74 -5.24
CA ASN A 72 -5.51 -12.16 -4.18
C ASN A 72 -6.10 -10.82 -3.75
N GLY A 73 -6.13 -10.57 -2.47
CA GLY A 73 -6.77 -9.39 -1.89
C GLY A 73 -5.86 -8.56 -1.00
N PHE A 74 -6.20 -7.28 -0.93
CA PHE A 74 -5.59 -6.33 0.00
C PHE A 74 -6.55 -6.11 1.16
N LEU A 75 -6.07 -6.34 2.38
CA LEU A 75 -6.83 -6.18 3.60
C LEU A 75 -6.37 -4.92 4.32
N PHE A 76 -7.31 -4.08 4.72
CA PHE A 76 -7.03 -2.82 5.40
C PHE A 76 -7.22 -2.98 6.90
N TYR A 77 -6.13 -2.80 7.66
CA TYR A 77 -6.11 -2.93 9.11
C TYR A 77 -5.75 -1.61 9.78
N ARG A 78 -6.44 -1.31 10.86
CA ARG A 78 -5.93 -0.40 11.87
C ARG A 78 -5.37 -1.25 13.01
N ASN A 79 -4.07 -1.20 13.23
CA ASN A 79 -3.29 -2.04 14.12
C ASN A 79 -2.88 -3.40 13.52
N ASP A 80 -2.14 -4.16 14.30
CA ASP A 80 -1.63 -5.47 13.94
C ASP A 80 -2.79 -6.48 13.79
N PRO A 81 -2.76 -7.37 12.78
CA PRO A 81 -3.77 -8.42 12.63
C PRO A 81 -3.97 -9.31 13.85
N LEU A 82 -2.95 -9.45 14.70
CA LEU A 82 -3.06 -10.23 15.94
C LEU A 82 -3.98 -9.57 16.97
N HIS A 83 -4.23 -8.28 16.84
CA HIS A 83 -4.99 -7.47 17.81
C HIS A 83 -6.20 -6.78 17.21
N SER A 84 -6.47 -6.98 15.93
CA SER A 84 -7.56 -6.32 15.21
C SER A 84 -8.07 -7.19 14.07
N THR A 85 -9.25 -6.87 13.57
CA THR A 85 -9.79 -7.44 12.34
C THR A 85 -9.67 -6.42 11.22
N TYR A 86 -9.62 -6.89 9.96
CA TYR A 86 -9.59 -5.98 8.83
C TYR A 86 -10.91 -5.19 8.74
N ILE A 87 -10.79 -3.94 8.30
CA ILE A 87 -11.93 -3.03 8.17
C ILE A 87 -12.64 -3.25 6.83
N ASN A 88 -11.86 -3.44 5.78
CA ASN A 88 -12.35 -3.69 4.43
C ASN A 88 -11.28 -4.41 3.61
N ALA A 89 -11.66 -4.87 2.44
CA ALA A 89 -10.78 -5.55 1.51
C ALA A 89 -11.00 -5.02 0.09
N TRP A 90 -9.94 -5.05 -0.70
CA TRP A 90 -9.99 -4.75 -2.12
C TRP A 90 -9.27 -5.84 -2.89
N ALA A 91 -9.88 -6.36 -3.95
CA ALA A 91 -9.31 -7.43 -4.76
C ALA A 91 -9.52 -7.17 -6.25
N GLY A 92 -8.78 -7.89 -7.09
CA GLY A 92 -8.88 -7.80 -8.54
C GLY A 92 -7.78 -6.95 -9.17
N TRP A 93 -8.07 -6.46 -10.37
CA TRP A 93 -7.14 -5.69 -11.20
C TRP A 93 -7.68 -4.30 -11.43
N ALA A 94 -6.76 -3.36 -11.63
CA ALA A 94 -7.08 -1.97 -11.92
C ALA A 94 -6.29 -1.50 -13.13
N THR A 95 -6.86 -0.61 -13.90
CA THR A 95 -6.20 0.10 -14.98
C THR A 95 -5.57 1.40 -14.47
N LYS A 96 -4.62 1.96 -15.23
CA LYS A 96 -3.87 3.15 -14.78
C LYS A 96 -4.74 4.38 -14.54
N ASP A 97 -5.85 4.49 -15.26
CA ASP A 97 -6.79 5.59 -15.14
C ASP A 97 -7.72 5.50 -13.92
N GLU A 98 -7.69 4.39 -13.19
CA GLU A 98 -8.50 4.17 -11.99
C GLU A 98 -7.85 4.67 -10.69
N GLU A 99 -6.64 5.19 -10.73
CA GLU A 99 -5.90 5.57 -9.52
C GLU A 99 -6.69 6.51 -8.61
N ALA A 100 -7.23 7.59 -9.17
CA ALA A 100 -7.98 8.57 -8.38
C ALA A 100 -9.24 7.96 -7.76
N SER A 101 -9.99 7.17 -8.52
CA SER A 101 -11.22 6.55 -8.04
C SER A 101 -10.97 5.49 -6.97
N ILE A 102 -9.89 4.73 -7.09
CA ILE A 102 -9.49 3.75 -6.08
C ILE A 102 -9.06 4.43 -4.78
N GLY A 103 -8.25 5.48 -4.87
CA GLY A 103 -7.86 6.27 -3.69
C GLY A 103 -9.07 6.84 -2.97
N GLN A 104 -10.04 7.34 -3.71
CA GLN A 104 -11.29 7.86 -3.15
C GLN A 104 -12.13 6.75 -2.50
N TRP A 105 -12.24 5.59 -3.15
CA TRP A 105 -12.92 4.43 -2.59
C TRP A 105 -12.32 4.01 -1.25
N VAL A 106 -11.00 3.95 -1.16
CA VAL A 106 -10.31 3.59 0.09
C VAL A 106 -10.65 4.60 1.19
N GLN A 107 -10.57 5.89 0.89
CA GLN A 107 -10.89 6.93 1.88
C GLN A 107 -12.34 6.86 2.38
N GLN A 108 -13.27 6.49 1.51
CA GLN A 108 -14.68 6.37 1.85
C GLN A 108 -15.03 5.08 2.59
N ASN A 109 -14.30 3.98 2.30
CA ASN A 109 -14.64 2.65 2.80
C ASN A 109 -13.71 2.14 3.90
N VAL A 110 -12.63 2.87 4.17
CA VAL A 110 -11.70 2.59 5.27
C VAL A 110 -11.56 3.87 6.12
N PRO A 111 -12.56 4.16 6.97
CA PRO A 111 -12.60 5.41 7.73
C PRO A 111 -11.36 5.59 8.60
N GLY A 112 -10.76 6.77 8.54
CA GLY A 112 -9.60 7.13 9.33
C GLY A 112 -8.25 6.72 8.72
N ILE A 113 -8.24 6.02 7.60
CA ILE A 113 -6.97 5.67 6.94
C ILE A 113 -6.21 6.94 6.55
N PRO A 114 -4.88 7.01 6.80
CA PRO A 114 -4.09 8.15 6.35
C PRO A 114 -4.19 8.33 4.83
N THR A 115 -4.40 9.56 4.39
CA THR A 115 -4.45 9.91 2.96
C THR A 115 -3.20 9.43 2.22
N HIS A 116 -2.04 9.54 2.86
CA HIS A 116 -0.78 9.06 2.33
C HIS A 116 -0.80 7.55 2.01
N LEU A 117 -1.32 6.74 2.91
CA LEU A 117 -1.42 5.29 2.71
C LEU A 117 -2.46 4.95 1.63
N ALA A 118 -3.60 5.62 1.62
CA ALA A 118 -4.62 5.43 0.59
C ALA A 118 -4.09 5.76 -0.81
N LYS A 119 -3.34 6.84 -0.95
CA LYS A 119 -2.70 7.23 -2.22
C LYS A 119 -1.60 6.25 -2.63
N CYS A 120 -0.80 5.79 -1.69
CA CYS A 120 0.21 4.76 -1.95
C CYS A 120 -0.43 3.49 -2.49
N PHE A 121 -1.47 3.00 -1.84
CA PHE A 121 -2.19 1.82 -2.28
C PHE A 121 -2.76 1.99 -3.70
N ALA A 122 -3.48 3.08 -3.96
CA ALA A 122 -4.09 3.35 -5.26
C ALA A 122 -3.03 3.42 -6.38
N TRP A 123 -1.90 4.07 -6.11
CA TRP A 123 -0.79 4.15 -7.05
C TRP A 123 -0.17 2.76 -7.29
N HIS A 124 0.05 1.99 -6.24
CA HIS A 124 0.64 0.66 -6.33
C HIS A 124 -0.18 -0.27 -7.24
N VAL A 125 -1.48 -0.37 -7.02
CA VAL A 125 -2.33 -1.29 -7.78
C VAL A 125 -2.62 -0.85 -9.21
N THR A 126 -2.39 0.43 -9.54
CA THR A 126 -2.64 0.99 -10.87
C THR A 126 -1.38 1.22 -11.68
N GLN A 127 -0.31 1.73 -11.06
CA GLN A 127 0.90 2.20 -11.75
C GLN A 127 2.10 1.28 -11.57
N ASP A 128 2.22 0.59 -10.46
CA ASP A 128 3.44 -0.12 -10.09
C ASP A 128 3.14 -1.39 -9.28
N ARG A 129 2.23 -2.20 -9.79
CA ARG A 129 1.86 -3.43 -9.11
C ARG A 129 2.94 -4.49 -9.31
N ASP A 130 3.72 -4.70 -8.25
CA ASP A 130 4.68 -5.79 -8.15
C ASP A 130 4.01 -7.04 -7.55
N MET A 131 3.97 -8.09 -8.32
CA MET A 131 3.32 -9.36 -7.95
C MET A 131 4.38 -10.39 -7.57
#